data_b19b07eff3ac0d2e78ba533e82ac8bac
#
_entry.id   b19b07eff3ac0d2e78ba533e82ac8bac
#
_cell.length_a   1.000
_cell.length_b   1.000
_cell.length_c   1.000
_cell.angle_alpha   90.00
_cell.angle_beta   90.00
_cell.angle_gamma   90.00
#
_symmetry.space_group_name_H-M   'P 1'
#
loop_
_entity.id
_entity.type
_entity.pdbx_description
1 polymer ?
#
loop_
_entity_poly.entity_id
_entity_poly.type
_entity_poly.pdbx_seq_one_letter_code
_entity_poly.pdbx_strand_id
1 'polypeptide(L)'
;MVYDPGALNASLAAAVGSDPSLMAELRAAFVESAARQLDLMGRARCDANWEVSASRLKSLAASFRAVGLMGLADEALDGAPGDPVVLRKIGAAIQDFASS
;
A
#
# COMPACT_ATOMS: atom_id res chain seq x y z
N MET A 1 5.54 12.62 5.38
CA MET A 1 4.45 12.11 4.54
C MET A 1 3.22 11.85 5.38
N VAL A 2 2.09 12.27 4.90
CA VAL A 2 0.83 12.10 5.60
C VAL A 2 0.10 10.88 5.06
N TYR A 3 -0.28 10.01 5.98
CA TYR A 3 -1.08 8.84 5.73
C TYR A 3 -2.53 9.19 6.07
N ASP A 4 -3.46 8.91 5.16
CA ASP A 4 -4.86 9.30 5.35
C ASP A 4 -5.80 8.09 5.24
N PRO A 5 -6.12 7.43 6.37
CA PRO A 5 -7.06 6.32 6.36
C PRO A 5 -8.49 6.74 5.98
N GLY A 6 -8.83 8.02 6.13
CA GLY A 6 -10.14 8.53 5.72
C GLY A 6 -10.34 8.49 4.22
N ALA A 7 -9.28 8.75 3.43
CA ALA A 7 -9.35 8.68 1.99
C ALA A 7 -9.59 7.24 1.50
N LEU A 8 -8.92 6.26 2.11
CA LEU A 8 -9.16 4.85 1.80
C LEU A 8 -10.59 4.45 2.16
N ASN A 9 -11.06 4.82 3.35
CA ASN A 9 -12.42 4.50 3.78
C ASN A 9 -13.47 5.13 2.86
N ALA A 10 -13.26 6.36 2.41
CA ALA A 10 -14.17 7.00 1.46
C ALA A 10 -14.21 6.26 0.12
N SER A 11 -13.05 5.81 -0.38
CA SER A 11 -12.99 5.04 -1.62
C SER A 11 -13.69 3.70 -1.50
N LEU A 12 -13.51 3.02 -0.38
CA LEU A 12 -14.18 1.75 -0.12
C LEU A 12 -15.70 1.95 -0.03
N ALA A 13 -16.14 2.99 0.66
CA ALA A 13 -17.58 3.30 0.77
C ALA A 13 -18.19 3.60 -0.58
N ALA A 14 -17.48 4.33 -1.45
CA ALA A 14 -17.94 4.63 -2.80
C ALA A 14 -18.06 3.37 -3.65
N ALA A 15 -17.16 2.40 -3.45
CA ALA A 15 -17.16 1.16 -4.23
C ALA A 15 -18.25 0.19 -3.82
N VAL A 16 -18.61 0.12 -2.52
CA VAL A 16 -19.53 -0.91 -1.99
C VAL A 16 -20.79 -0.33 -1.34
N GLY A 17 -20.94 0.99 -1.41
CA GLY A 17 -22.05 1.67 -0.73
C GLY A 17 -21.79 1.68 0.77
N SER A 18 -22.81 1.37 1.55
CA SER A 18 -22.76 1.40 3.02
C SER A 18 -22.69 0.00 3.65
N ASP A 19 -22.36 -1.03 2.89
CA ASP A 19 -22.28 -2.40 3.43
C ASP A 19 -20.98 -2.59 4.22
N PRO A 20 -21.04 -2.63 5.57
CA PRO A 20 -19.81 -2.75 6.37
C PRO A 20 -19.06 -4.07 6.17
N SER A 21 -19.78 -5.13 5.85
CA SER A 21 -19.19 -6.44 5.61
C SER A 21 -18.32 -6.43 4.35
N LEU A 22 -18.86 -5.87 3.25
CA LEU A 22 -18.10 -5.73 2.01
C LEU A 22 -16.93 -4.77 2.15
N MET A 23 -17.10 -3.68 2.91
CA MET A 23 -16.01 -2.76 3.21
C MET A 23 -14.86 -3.47 3.92
N ALA A 24 -15.18 -4.29 4.92
CA ALA A 24 -14.18 -5.04 5.66
C ALA A 24 -13.46 -6.04 4.76
N GLU A 25 -14.19 -6.72 3.89
CA GLU A 25 -13.61 -7.67 2.94
C GLU A 25 -12.68 -6.97 1.94
N LEU A 26 -13.10 -5.82 1.40
CA LEU A 26 -12.28 -5.05 0.47
C LEU A 26 -11.02 -4.52 1.14
N ARG A 27 -11.14 -4.02 2.38
CA ARG A 27 -9.99 -3.56 3.13
C ARG A 27 -9.00 -4.70 3.37
N ALA A 28 -9.50 -5.87 3.78
CA ALA A 28 -8.65 -7.04 4.01
C ALA A 28 -7.94 -7.47 2.73
N ALA A 29 -8.64 -7.46 1.59
CA ALA A 29 -8.05 -7.79 0.30
C ALA A 29 -6.97 -6.78 -0.11
N PHE A 30 -7.21 -5.48 0.13
CA PHE A 30 -6.23 -4.43 -0.14
C PHE A 30 -4.98 -4.63 0.72
N VAL A 31 -5.16 -4.84 2.03
CA VAL A 31 -4.04 -5.04 2.96
C VAL A 31 -3.23 -6.28 2.57
N GLU A 32 -3.90 -7.37 2.23
CA GLU A 32 -3.23 -8.59 1.81
C GLU A 32 -2.41 -8.38 0.54
N SER A 33 -2.99 -7.71 -0.45
CA SER A 33 -2.29 -7.42 -1.71
C SER A 33 -1.10 -6.48 -1.49
N ALA A 34 -1.27 -5.45 -0.67
CA ALA A 34 -0.19 -4.52 -0.35
C ALA A 34 0.95 -5.21 0.40
N ALA A 35 0.61 -6.06 1.37
CA ALA A 35 1.60 -6.82 2.13
C ALA A 35 2.39 -7.76 1.23
N ARG A 36 1.73 -8.34 0.22
CA ARG A 36 2.39 -9.21 -0.76
C ARG A 36 3.42 -8.44 -1.58
N GLN A 37 3.09 -7.24 -2.02
CA GLN A 37 4.05 -6.41 -2.75
C GLN A 37 5.21 -5.99 -1.86
N LEU A 38 4.95 -5.64 -0.61
CA LEU A 38 6.00 -5.31 0.36
C LEU A 38 6.95 -6.50 0.56
N ASP A 39 6.40 -7.70 0.71
CA ASP A 39 7.21 -8.91 0.84
C ASP A 39 8.11 -9.11 -0.38
N LEU A 40 7.56 -8.95 -1.58
CA LEU A 40 8.32 -9.06 -2.82
C LEU A 40 9.42 -8.00 -2.91
N MET A 41 9.15 -6.77 -2.47
CA MET A 41 10.17 -5.72 -2.41
C MET A 41 11.32 -6.13 -1.49
N GLY A 42 10.99 -6.61 -0.30
CA GLY A 42 11.99 -7.02 0.69
C GLY A 42 12.85 -8.20 0.25
N ARG A 43 12.32 -9.03 -0.66
CA ARG A 43 12.99 -10.21 -1.19
C ARG A 43 13.64 -9.99 -2.54
N ALA A 44 13.50 -8.79 -3.11
CA ALA A 44 14.05 -8.48 -4.43
C ALA A 44 15.57 -8.57 -4.42
N ARG A 45 16.12 -9.27 -5.39
CA ARG A 45 17.57 -9.47 -5.53
C ARG A 45 18.17 -8.62 -6.63
N CYS A 46 17.35 -7.88 -7.35
CA CYS A 46 17.80 -6.95 -8.39
C CYS A 46 16.89 -5.73 -8.42
N ASP A 47 17.42 -4.66 -9.00
CA ASP A 47 16.72 -3.37 -9.06
C ASP A 47 15.40 -3.49 -9.81
N ALA A 48 15.37 -4.27 -10.88
CA ALA A 48 14.16 -4.44 -11.69
C ALA A 48 13.02 -5.05 -10.87
N ASN A 49 13.30 -6.05 -10.04
CA ASN A 49 12.27 -6.67 -9.19
C ASN A 49 11.77 -5.71 -8.12
N TRP A 50 12.66 -4.92 -7.55
CA TRP A 50 12.31 -3.85 -6.61
C TRP A 50 11.35 -2.86 -7.26
N GLU A 51 11.71 -2.37 -8.46
CA GLU A 51 10.92 -1.38 -9.18
C GLU A 51 9.55 -1.92 -9.57
N VAL A 52 9.47 -3.16 -10.04
CA VAL A 52 8.20 -3.79 -10.42
C VAL A 52 7.27 -3.88 -9.20
N SER A 53 7.77 -4.38 -8.07
CA SER A 53 6.96 -4.53 -6.86
C SER A 53 6.52 -3.19 -6.30
N ALA A 54 7.42 -2.20 -6.26
CA ALA A 54 7.09 -0.86 -5.79
C ALA A 54 6.06 -0.19 -6.71
N SER A 55 6.19 -0.37 -8.03
CA SER A 55 5.23 0.18 -8.99
C SER A 55 3.84 -0.45 -8.85
N ARG A 56 3.80 -1.76 -8.59
CA ARG A 56 2.53 -2.46 -8.33
C ARG A 56 1.88 -1.97 -7.05
N LEU A 57 2.69 -1.75 -6.01
CA LEU A 57 2.21 -1.18 -4.76
C LEU A 57 1.61 0.20 -4.99
N LYS A 58 2.29 1.04 -5.76
CA LYS A 58 1.81 2.37 -6.11
C LYS A 58 0.47 2.31 -6.84
N SER A 59 0.35 1.44 -7.83
CA SER A 59 -0.89 1.28 -8.60
C SER A 59 -2.03 0.80 -7.71
N LEU A 60 -1.76 -0.15 -6.82
CA LEU A 60 -2.74 -0.65 -5.88
C LEU A 60 -3.20 0.48 -4.95
N ALA A 61 -2.27 1.24 -4.40
CA ALA A 61 -2.58 2.36 -3.52
C ALA A 61 -3.40 3.43 -4.26
N ALA A 62 -3.07 3.70 -5.52
CA ALA A 62 -3.80 4.66 -6.35
C ALA A 62 -5.25 4.22 -6.57
N SER A 63 -5.47 2.94 -6.81
CA SER A 63 -6.80 2.38 -7.03
C SER A 63 -7.73 2.59 -5.83
N PHE A 64 -7.18 2.61 -4.64
CA PHE A 64 -7.91 2.82 -3.39
C PHE A 64 -7.72 4.22 -2.82
N ARG A 65 -7.06 5.11 -3.55
CA ARG A 65 -6.78 6.50 -3.16
C ARG A 65 -6.03 6.59 -1.82
N ALA A 66 -5.18 5.62 -1.55
CA ALA A 66 -4.33 5.59 -0.37
C ALA A 66 -3.10 6.48 -0.60
N VAL A 67 -3.30 7.79 -0.47
CA VAL A 67 -2.31 8.81 -0.87
C VAL A 67 -0.99 8.66 -0.12
N GLY A 68 -1.04 8.40 1.18
CA GLY A 68 0.17 8.20 1.96
C GLY A 68 0.99 7.01 1.49
N LEU A 69 0.34 5.90 1.17
CA LEU A 69 1.01 4.71 0.65
C LEU A 69 1.56 4.93 -0.76
N MET A 70 0.82 5.67 -1.60
CA MET A 70 1.33 6.06 -2.92
C MET A 70 2.64 6.82 -2.81
N GLY A 71 2.70 7.79 -1.90
CA GLY A 71 3.91 8.57 -1.68
C GLY A 71 5.07 7.74 -1.17
N LEU A 72 4.81 6.75 -0.32
CA LEU A 72 5.86 5.84 0.15
C LEU A 72 6.37 4.95 -0.98
N ALA A 73 5.49 4.50 -1.87
CA ALA A 73 5.89 3.75 -3.05
C ALA A 73 6.76 4.61 -3.98
N ASP A 74 6.41 5.89 -4.16
CA ASP A 74 7.24 6.83 -4.92
C ASP A 74 8.60 7.03 -4.25
N GLU A 75 8.64 7.15 -2.92
CA GLU A 75 9.89 7.25 -2.18
C GLU A 75 10.78 6.02 -2.42
N ALA A 76 10.17 4.84 -2.46
CA ALA A 76 10.90 3.61 -2.76
C ALA A 76 11.46 3.60 -4.19
N LEU A 77 10.67 4.10 -5.15
CA LEU A 77 11.09 4.16 -6.55
C LEU A 77 12.20 5.19 -6.79
N ASP A 78 12.16 6.29 -6.05
CA ASP A 78 13.14 7.37 -6.17
C ASP A 78 14.42 7.11 -5.37
N GLY A 79 14.36 6.21 -4.40
CA GLY A 79 15.47 5.91 -3.50
C GLY A 79 16.28 4.70 -3.94
N ALA A 80 17.15 4.25 -3.05
CA ALA A 80 17.99 3.08 -3.28
C ALA A 80 17.19 1.79 -3.14
N PRO A 81 17.29 0.87 -4.09
CA PRO A 81 16.66 -0.45 -3.95
C PRO A 81 17.16 -1.16 -2.68
N GLY A 82 16.23 -1.79 -1.97
CA GLY A 82 16.56 -2.50 -0.74
C GLY A 82 16.63 -1.65 0.52
N ASP A 83 16.32 -0.35 0.42
CA ASP A 83 16.38 0.56 1.57
C ASP A 83 15.47 0.06 2.70
N PRO A 84 16.01 -0.32 3.86
CA PRO A 84 15.20 -0.82 4.96
C PRO A 84 14.31 0.24 5.60
N VAL A 85 14.66 1.52 5.47
CA VAL A 85 13.87 2.60 6.05
C VAL A 85 12.52 2.71 5.36
N VAL A 86 12.50 2.74 4.02
CA VAL A 86 11.25 2.84 3.28
C VAL A 86 10.41 1.56 3.45
N LEU A 87 11.05 0.40 3.54
CA LEU A 87 10.33 -0.85 3.79
C LEU A 87 9.60 -0.82 5.14
N ARG A 88 10.24 -0.29 6.18
CA ARG A 88 9.60 -0.15 7.50
C ARG A 88 8.44 0.84 7.45
N LYS A 89 8.59 1.95 6.74
CA LYS A 89 7.52 2.95 6.60
C LYS A 89 6.31 2.37 5.88
N ILE A 90 6.55 1.62 4.81
CA ILE A 90 5.47 0.97 4.06
C ILE A 90 4.77 -0.05 4.95
N GLY A 91 5.53 -0.86 5.67
CA GLY A 91 4.97 -1.86 6.59
C GLY A 91 4.10 -1.22 7.66
N ALA A 92 4.54 -0.10 8.24
CA ALA A 92 3.76 0.61 9.25
C ALA A 92 2.47 1.18 8.66
N ALA A 93 2.51 1.73 7.45
CA ALA A 93 1.33 2.24 6.77
C ALA A 93 0.31 1.13 6.51
N ILE A 94 0.77 -0.03 6.05
CA ILE A 94 -0.11 -1.18 5.81
C ILE A 94 -0.76 -1.65 7.12
N GLN A 95 0.01 -1.70 8.21
CA GLN A 95 -0.52 -2.07 9.53
C GLN A 95 -1.61 -1.10 9.99
N ASP A 96 -1.42 0.19 9.74
CA ASP A 96 -2.43 1.19 10.09
C ASP A 96 -3.73 0.98 9.32
N PHE A 97 -3.65 0.62 8.04
CA PHE A 97 -4.84 0.26 7.27
C PHE A 97 -5.52 -0.98 7.84
N ALA A 98 -4.74 -1.98 8.23
CA ALA A 98 -5.27 -3.21 8.81
C ALA A 98 -6.00 -2.96 10.14
N SER A 99 -5.57 -1.96 10.89
CA SER A 99 -6.13 -1.63 12.20
C SER A 99 -7.30 -0.64 12.14
N SER A 100 -7.62 -0.10 10.99
CA SER A 100 -8.64 0.94 10.82
C SER A 100 -10.08 0.44 10.94
#